data_b7583743a6700379a56fc6c5f0bdfddb
#
_entry.id   b7583743a6700379a56fc6c5f0bdfddb
#
_cell.length_a   1.000
_cell.length_b   1.000
_cell.length_c   1.000
_cell.angle_alpha   90.00
_cell.angle_beta   90.00
_cell.angle_gamma   90.00
#
_symmetry.space_group_name_H-M   'P 1'
#
loop_
_entity.id
_entity.type
_entity.pdbx_description
1 polymer ?
#
loop_
_entity_poly.entity_id
_entity_poly.type
_entity_poly.pdbx_seq_one_letter_code
_entity_poly.pdbx_strand_id
1 'polypeptide(L)'
;QPFEHGADIVVHSSSKYINGGGNSISGIIVDSGNFEWNTERYKGLAEYKKFGRLAYVAKLRNGIWRNIGCCLAPFNAFMNSVGLETLGLRMERLCYNALELAKFFETQDGIKVNYPALEASPYYSLCQKLLKGKGGAILTAQGGNHSSM
;
A
#
# COMPACT_ATOMS: atom_id res chain seq x y z
N GLN A 1 0.37 11.75 -1.13
CA GLN A 1 0.30 10.61 -2.07
C GLN A 1 1.72 10.19 -2.46
N PRO A 2 2.00 8.89 -2.77
CA PRO A 2 3.37 8.44 -3.06
C PRO A 2 4.06 9.21 -4.20
N PHE A 3 3.32 9.63 -5.22
CA PHE A 3 3.86 10.43 -6.34
C PHE A 3 4.37 11.81 -5.90
N GLU A 4 3.74 12.43 -4.91
CA GLU A 4 4.20 13.72 -4.34
C GLU A 4 5.51 13.57 -3.56
N HIS A 5 5.89 12.34 -3.23
CA HIS A 5 7.13 11.97 -2.54
C HIS A 5 8.16 11.29 -3.44
N GLY A 6 8.01 11.40 -4.77
CA GLY A 6 8.98 10.94 -5.76
C GLY A 6 8.84 9.48 -6.21
N ALA A 7 7.71 8.83 -5.91
CA ALA A 7 7.44 7.52 -6.50
C ALA A 7 7.07 7.65 -7.98
N ASP A 8 7.61 6.79 -8.83
CA ASP A 8 7.26 6.75 -10.25
C ASP A 8 6.19 5.69 -10.54
N ILE A 9 6.21 4.60 -9.78
CA ILE A 9 5.24 3.51 -9.87
C ILE A 9 4.71 3.20 -8.46
N VAL A 10 3.41 3.02 -8.36
CA VAL A 10 2.73 2.59 -7.12
C VAL A 10 2.00 1.28 -7.38
N VAL A 11 2.20 0.32 -6.49
CA VAL A 11 1.56 -1.00 -6.55
C VAL A 11 0.71 -1.20 -5.31
N HIS A 12 -0.55 -1.57 -5.51
CA HIS A 12 -1.47 -1.89 -4.42
C HIS A 12 -1.96 -3.33 -4.51
N SER A 13 -2.05 -4.00 -3.38
CA SER A 13 -2.93 -5.15 -3.22
C SER A 13 -4.35 -4.62 -2.98
N SER A 14 -5.15 -4.49 -4.02
CA SER A 14 -6.52 -4.00 -3.88
C SER A 14 -7.45 -5.00 -3.18
N SER A 15 -7.03 -6.25 -3.00
CA SER A 15 -7.70 -7.24 -2.15
C SER A 15 -7.84 -6.83 -0.68
N LYS A 16 -6.98 -5.90 -0.21
CA LYS A 16 -6.90 -5.50 1.21
C LYS A 16 -7.85 -4.33 1.49
N TYR A 17 -7.31 -3.20 1.88
CA TYR A 17 -8.12 -2.04 2.30
C TYR A 17 -8.98 -1.43 1.19
N ILE A 18 -8.55 -1.51 -0.08
CA ILE A 18 -9.33 -0.98 -1.21
C ILE A 18 -10.64 -1.74 -1.33
N ASN A 19 -10.59 -3.07 -1.40
CA ASN A 19 -11.78 -3.90 -1.40
C ASN A 19 -12.52 -3.86 -0.06
N GLY A 20 -11.79 -4.04 1.04
CA GLY A 20 -12.28 -3.96 2.42
C GLY A 20 -13.16 -5.12 2.88
N GLY A 21 -13.77 -5.87 1.96
CA GLY A 21 -14.68 -6.98 2.27
C GLY A 21 -14.02 -8.36 2.27
N GLY A 22 -12.77 -8.46 1.78
CA GLY A 22 -12.05 -9.74 1.67
C GLY A 22 -12.66 -10.72 0.64
N ASN A 23 -13.49 -10.21 -0.27
CA ASN A 23 -14.28 -10.99 -1.21
C ASN A 23 -13.78 -10.91 -2.66
N SER A 24 -12.62 -10.28 -2.88
CA SER A 24 -11.99 -10.17 -4.19
C SER A 24 -10.46 -10.20 -4.06
N ILE A 25 -9.81 -11.01 -4.88
CA ILE A 25 -8.35 -10.99 -5.04
C ILE A 25 -8.01 -10.12 -6.23
N SER A 26 -7.18 -9.09 -6.01
CA SER A 26 -6.91 -8.08 -7.03
C SER A 26 -5.67 -7.25 -6.72
N GLY A 27 -5.15 -6.59 -7.74
CA GLY A 27 -4.03 -5.66 -7.63
C GLY A 27 -4.17 -4.50 -8.61
N ILE A 28 -3.49 -3.41 -8.31
CA ILE A 28 -3.45 -2.22 -9.16
C ILE A 28 -2.00 -1.76 -9.27
N ILE A 29 -1.57 -1.48 -10.49
CA ILE A 29 -0.30 -0.81 -10.79
C ILE A 29 -0.64 0.55 -11.39
N VAL A 30 -0.10 1.60 -10.79
CA VAL A 30 -0.29 2.99 -11.24
C VAL A 30 1.08 3.55 -11.60
N ASP A 31 1.21 4.02 -12.84
CA ASP A 31 2.39 4.71 -13.33
C ASP A 31 2.14 6.21 -13.31
N SER A 32 3.08 7.00 -12.79
CA SER A 32 3.00 8.46 -12.78
C SER A 32 3.00 9.07 -14.19
N GLY A 33 3.56 8.36 -15.16
CA GLY A 33 3.80 8.87 -16.52
C GLY A 33 4.90 9.93 -16.60
N ASN A 34 5.64 10.16 -15.49
CA ASN A 34 6.68 11.19 -15.44
C ASN A 34 8.08 10.64 -15.59
N PHE A 35 8.29 9.34 -15.40
CA PHE A 35 9.61 8.73 -15.53
C PHE A 35 10.02 8.56 -16.98
N GLU A 36 11.26 8.94 -17.30
CA GLU A 36 11.83 8.75 -18.63
C GLU A 36 12.54 7.38 -18.72
N TRP A 37 11.91 6.48 -19.44
CA TRP A 37 12.44 5.14 -19.65
C TRP A 37 13.60 5.15 -20.65
N ASN A 38 14.83 5.20 -20.15
CA ASN A 38 16.01 5.02 -20.98
C ASN A 38 16.10 3.57 -21.46
N THR A 39 15.77 3.34 -22.73
CA THR A 39 15.72 1.99 -23.32
C THR A 39 17.10 1.35 -23.53
N GLU A 40 18.18 2.13 -23.48
CA GLU A 40 19.55 1.59 -23.48
C GLU A 40 19.88 0.94 -22.15
N ARG A 41 19.47 1.60 -21.05
CA ARG A 41 19.57 1.05 -19.69
C ARG A 41 18.58 -0.07 -19.45
N TYR A 42 17.32 0.11 -19.89
CA TYR A 42 16.23 -0.84 -19.72
C TYR A 42 15.93 -1.58 -21.03
N LYS A 43 16.88 -2.41 -21.47
CA LYS A 43 16.84 -3.12 -22.77
C LYS A 43 15.53 -3.88 -23.03
N GLY A 44 14.88 -4.38 -21.97
CA GLY A 44 13.57 -5.02 -22.06
C GLY A 44 12.45 -4.10 -22.54
N LEU A 45 12.65 -2.77 -22.58
CA LEU A 45 11.67 -1.79 -23.09
C LEU A 45 11.99 -1.29 -24.50
N ALA A 46 13.04 -1.79 -25.16
CA ALA A 46 13.51 -1.27 -26.46
C ALA A 46 12.41 -1.30 -27.53
N GLU A 47 11.64 -2.38 -27.62
CA GLU A 47 10.51 -2.52 -28.55
C GLU A 47 9.37 -1.52 -28.29
N TYR A 48 9.31 -0.97 -27.08
CA TYR A 48 8.28 -0.03 -26.63
C TYR A 48 8.76 1.43 -26.61
N LYS A 49 9.98 1.72 -27.12
CA LYS A 49 10.58 3.06 -27.16
C LYS A 49 9.63 4.12 -27.73
N LYS A 50 8.85 3.76 -28.75
CA LYS A 50 7.87 4.65 -29.40
C LYS A 50 6.78 5.18 -28.47
N PHE A 51 6.55 4.53 -27.32
CA PHE A 51 5.56 4.97 -26.32
C PHE A 51 6.14 5.96 -25.29
N GLY A 52 7.45 6.30 -25.38
CA GLY A 52 8.09 7.26 -24.50
C GLY A 52 7.91 6.92 -23.03
N ARG A 53 7.36 7.84 -22.26
CA ARG A 53 7.12 7.66 -20.81
C ARG A 53 6.15 6.54 -20.47
N LEU A 54 5.29 6.15 -21.41
CA LEU A 54 4.35 5.03 -21.23
C LEU A 54 4.92 3.66 -21.65
N ALA A 55 6.22 3.58 -21.97
CA ALA A 55 6.86 2.35 -22.44
C ALA A 55 6.70 1.19 -21.46
N TYR A 56 6.80 1.46 -20.15
CA TYR A 56 6.59 0.46 -19.10
C TYR A 56 5.17 -0.13 -19.11
N VAL A 57 4.16 0.73 -19.07
CA VAL A 57 2.74 0.28 -19.09
C VAL A 57 2.41 -0.40 -20.40
N ALA A 58 2.92 0.10 -21.52
CA ALA A 58 2.73 -0.53 -22.83
C ALA A 58 3.31 -1.94 -22.88
N LYS A 59 4.53 -2.14 -22.36
CA LYS A 59 5.13 -3.48 -22.23
C LYS A 59 4.35 -4.38 -21.29
N LEU A 60 3.95 -3.85 -20.13
CA LEU A 60 3.18 -4.60 -19.15
C LEU A 60 1.88 -5.14 -19.77
N ARG A 61 1.15 -4.30 -20.50
CA ARG A 61 -0.12 -4.68 -21.15
C ARG A 61 0.08 -5.63 -22.31
N ASN A 62 1.01 -5.34 -23.22
CA ASN A 62 1.17 -6.10 -24.47
C ASN A 62 2.05 -7.33 -24.33
N GLY A 63 2.99 -7.33 -23.40
CA GLY A 63 3.89 -8.47 -23.16
C GLY A 63 3.39 -9.39 -22.05
N ILE A 64 3.30 -8.89 -20.84
CA ILE A 64 3.05 -9.74 -19.66
C ILE A 64 1.57 -10.02 -19.51
N TRP A 65 0.77 -8.98 -19.37
CA TRP A 65 -0.67 -9.07 -19.11
C TRP A 65 -1.41 -9.88 -20.18
N ARG A 66 -1.18 -9.52 -21.44
CA ARG A 66 -1.77 -10.21 -22.58
C ARG A 66 -1.42 -11.71 -22.63
N ASN A 67 -0.16 -12.06 -22.35
CA ASN A 67 0.34 -13.43 -22.53
C ASN A 67 0.09 -14.32 -21.31
N ILE A 68 0.11 -13.77 -20.09
CA ILE A 68 -0.11 -14.53 -18.85
C ILE A 68 -1.58 -14.50 -18.44
N GLY A 69 -2.38 -13.55 -18.94
CA GLY A 69 -3.80 -13.46 -18.67
C GLY A 69 -4.14 -12.88 -17.28
N CYS A 70 -3.25 -12.13 -16.66
CA CYS A 70 -3.45 -11.48 -15.35
C CYS A 70 -4.46 -10.32 -15.43
N CYS A 71 -5.60 -10.52 -16.07
CA CYS A 71 -6.66 -9.53 -16.19
C CYS A 71 -7.69 -9.71 -15.07
N LEU A 72 -7.99 -8.63 -14.37
CA LEU A 72 -9.00 -8.65 -13.31
C LEU A 72 -10.38 -8.91 -13.92
N ALA A 73 -11.11 -9.90 -13.38
CA ALA A 73 -12.49 -10.17 -13.78
C ALA A 73 -13.39 -8.94 -13.51
N PRO A 74 -14.34 -8.60 -14.40
CA PRO A 74 -15.20 -7.43 -14.23
C PRO A 74 -15.96 -7.41 -12.89
N PHE A 75 -16.41 -8.56 -12.42
CA PHE A 75 -17.08 -8.68 -11.12
C PHE A 75 -16.14 -8.30 -9.96
N ASN A 76 -14.89 -8.74 -9.98
CA ASN A 76 -13.91 -8.36 -8.97
C ASN A 76 -13.57 -6.86 -9.01
N ALA A 77 -13.55 -6.27 -10.22
CA ALA A 77 -13.37 -4.82 -10.38
C ALA A 77 -14.57 -4.06 -9.78
N PHE A 78 -15.79 -4.52 -10.01
CA PHE A 78 -17.00 -3.97 -9.40
C PHE A 78 -16.93 -4.02 -7.87
N MET A 79 -16.56 -5.17 -7.28
CA MET A 79 -16.41 -5.31 -5.83
C MET A 79 -15.37 -4.35 -5.25
N ASN A 80 -14.27 -4.11 -5.95
CA ASN A 80 -13.27 -3.11 -5.54
C ASN A 80 -13.85 -1.68 -5.61
N SER A 81 -14.65 -1.37 -6.62
CA SER A 81 -15.30 -0.06 -6.75
C SER A 81 -16.26 0.20 -5.60
N VAL A 82 -17.05 -0.80 -5.22
CA VAL A 82 -17.92 -0.72 -4.03
C VAL A 82 -17.09 -0.49 -2.76
N GLY A 83 -15.98 -1.22 -2.61
CA GLY A 83 -15.07 -1.04 -1.46
C GLY A 83 -14.45 0.36 -1.38
N LEU A 84 -14.15 0.97 -2.51
CA LEU A 84 -13.59 2.33 -2.59
C LEU A 84 -14.54 3.40 -2.04
N GLU A 85 -15.85 3.23 -2.16
CA GLU A 85 -16.83 4.22 -1.70
C GLU A 85 -16.70 4.51 -0.19
N THR A 86 -16.30 3.51 0.60
CA THR A 86 -16.16 3.63 2.04
C THR A 86 -14.71 3.65 2.53
N LEU A 87 -13.73 3.61 1.61
CA LEU A 87 -12.32 3.46 1.98
C LEU A 87 -11.85 4.55 2.96
N GLY A 88 -12.20 5.80 2.71
CA GLY A 88 -11.80 6.92 3.57
C GLY A 88 -12.31 6.76 5.00
N LEU A 89 -13.60 6.49 5.16
CA LEU A 89 -14.24 6.28 6.47
C LEU A 89 -13.65 5.07 7.21
N ARG A 90 -13.44 3.96 6.49
CA ARG A 90 -12.83 2.76 7.07
C ARG A 90 -11.41 3.01 7.53
N MET A 91 -10.58 3.67 6.70
CA MET A 91 -9.19 3.97 7.07
C MET A 91 -9.10 4.92 8.25
N GLU A 92 -9.98 5.90 8.36
CA GLU A 92 -10.04 6.77 9.56
C GLU A 92 -10.32 5.99 10.83
N ARG A 93 -11.34 5.14 10.79
CA ARG A 93 -11.69 4.31 11.95
C ARG A 93 -10.60 3.30 12.29
N LEU A 94 -9.99 2.66 11.29
CA LEU A 94 -8.90 1.70 11.47
C LEU A 94 -7.66 2.36 12.10
N CYS A 95 -7.26 3.53 11.61
CA CYS A 95 -6.13 4.27 12.20
C CYS A 95 -6.42 4.68 13.65
N TYR A 96 -7.63 5.15 13.93
CA TYR A 96 -8.06 5.49 15.29
C TYR A 96 -8.01 4.28 16.21
N ASN A 97 -8.61 3.18 15.81
CA ASN A 97 -8.63 1.95 16.62
C ASN A 97 -7.23 1.41 16.87
N ALA A 98 -6.34 1.44 15.85
CA ALA A 98 -4.96 0.99 16.00
C ALA A 98 -4.17 1.89 16.96
N LEU A 99 -4.40 3.20 16.95
CA LEU A 99 -3.75 4.12 17.88
C LEU A 99 -4.21 3.89 19.31
N GLU A 100 -5.52 3.76 19.54
CA GLU A 100 -6.05 3.52 20.89
C GLU A 100 -5.58 2.16 21.45
N LEU A 101 -5.54 1.13 20.60
CA LEU A 101 -4.99 -0.17 20.99
C LEU A 101 -3.48 -0.10 21.29
N ALA A 102 -2.74 0.66 20.50
CA ALA A 102 -1.29 0.87 20.71
C ALA A 102 -1.04 1.58 22.06
N LYS A 103 -1.80 2.64 22.36
CA LYS A 103 -1.72 3.33 23.66
C LYS A 103 -2.07 2.39 24.82
N PHE A 104 -3.10 1.57 24.66
CA PHE A 104 -3.46 0.58 25.67
C PHE A 104 -2.29 -0.38 25.94
N PHE A 105 -1.66 -0.91 24.90
CA PHE A 105 -0.53 -1.81 25.08
C PHE A 105 0.70 -1.13 25.69
N GLU A 106 0.93 0.17 25.46
CA GLU A 106 1.99 0.91 26.14
C GLU A 106 1.83 0.96 27.67
N THR A 107 0.60 0.84 28.17
CA THR A 107 0.34 0.81 29.62
C THR A 107 0.55 -0.56 30.25
N GLN A 108 0.79 -1.59 29.45
CA GLN A 108 0.91 -2.95 29.95
C GLN A 108 2.37 -3.31 30.22
N ASP A 109 2.66 -3.79 31.43
CA ASP A 109 3.99 -4.21 31.81
C ASP A 109 4.53 -5.35 30.93
N GLY A 110 5.79 -5.22 30.51
CA GLY A 110 6.47 -6.22 29.70
C GLY A 110 6.04 -6.27 28.22
N ILE A 111 5.18 -5.35 27.76
CA ILE A 111 4.81 -5.24 26.35
C ILE A 111 5.58 -4.10 25.67
N LYS A 112 6.26 -4.42 24.59
CA LYS A 112 6.88 -3.44 23.70
C LYS A 112 6.02 -3.26 22.45
N VAL A 113 5.55 -2.04 22.22
CA VAL A 113 4.67 -1.71 21.08
C VAL A 113 5.46 -0.99 20.00
N ASN A 114 5.17 -1.31 18.75
CA ASN A 114 5.64 -0.56 17.59
C ASN A 114 4.43 -0.08 16.78
N TYR A 115 4.23 1.23 16.81
CA TYR A 115 3.21 1.92 16.00
C TYR A 115 3.67 3.35 15.70
N PRO A 116 3.70 3.78 14.43
CA PRO A 116 4.36 5.03 14.07
C PRO A 116 3.67 6.30 14.57
N ALA A 117 2.41 6.24 14.97
CA ALA A 117 1.68 7.39 15.51
C ALA A 117 1.73 7.51 17.05
N LEU A 118 2.44 6.63 17.75
CA LEU A 118 2.75 6.81 19.16
C LEU A 118 3.83 7.89 19.36
N GLU A 119 3.68 8.76 20.34
CA GLU A 119 4.64 9.83 20.63
C GLU A 119 6.05 9.31 20.95
N ALA A 120 6.13 8.14 21.57
CA ALA A 120 7.38 7.45 21.87
C ALA A 120 8.04 6.80 20.64
N SER A 121 7.34 6.74 19.50
CA SER A 121 7.88 6.13 18.29
C SER A 121 8.97 6.99 17.66
N PRO A 122 10.11 6.40 17.24
CA PRO A 122 11.14 7.12 16.49
C PRO A 122 10.64 7.64 15.15
N TYR A 123 9.49 7.16 14.67
CA TYR A 123 8.85 7.55 13.42
C TYR A 123 7.72 8.55 13.59
N TYR A 124 7.44 9.00 14.82
CA TYR A 124 6.32 9.90 15.12
C TYR A 124 6.32 11.16 14.24
N SER A 125 7.42 11.91 14.24
CA SER A 125 7.55 13.14 13.44
C SER A 125 7.34 12.88 11.94
N LEU A 126 7.85 11.77 11.43
CA LEU A 126 7.67 11.37 10.04
C LEU A 126 6.22 10.98 9.74
N CYS A 127 5.57 10.27 10.66
CA CYS A 127 4.15 9.93 10.58
C CYS A 127 3.28 11.18 10.54
N GLN A 128 3.56 12.17 11.39
CA GLN A 128 2.84 13.46 11.35
C GLN A 128 3.02 14.15 10.00
N LYS A 129 4.25 14.23 9.50
CA LYS A 129 4.59 14.91 8.26
C LYS A 129 3.98 14.24 7.01
N LEU A 130 4.12 12.93 6.87
CA LEU A 130 3.75 12.20 5.65
C LEU A 130 2.33 11.66 5.68
N LEU A 131 1.87 11.22 6.85
CA LEU A 131 0.60 10.50 7.03
C LEU A 131 -0.45 11.31 7.82
N LYS A 132 -0.13 12.56 8.16
CA LYS A 132 -1.03 13.43 8.96
C LYS A 132 -1.44 12.78 10.29
N GLY A 133 -0.50 12.07 10.93
CA GLY A 133 -0.74 11.36 12.18
C GLY A 133 -1.51 10.04 12.07
N LYS A 134 -1.90 9.62 10.86
CA LYS A 134 -2.64 8.37 10.63
C LYS A 134 -1.67 7.22 10.37
N GLY A 135 -1.27 6.50 11.41
CA GLY A 135 -0.22 5.47 11.38
C GLY A 135 -0.59 4.16 10.67
N GLY A 136 -1.79 4.08 10.06
CA GLY A 136 -2.29 2.86 9.45
C GLY A 136 -3.07 1.97 10.41
N ALA A 137 -3.45 0.78 9.97
CA ALA A 137 -4.30 -0.14 10.72
C ALA A 137 -3.54 -1.30 11.39
N ILE A 138 -2.21 -1.31 11.27
CA ILE A 138 -1.37 -2.41 11.76
C ILE A 138 -0.41 -1.88 12.81
N LEU A 139 -0.41 -2.50 13.97
CA LEU A 139 0.60 -2.33 15.01
C LEU A 139 1.24 -3.69 15.31
N THR A 140 2.40 -3.68 15.93
CA THR A 140 3.00 -4.89 16.48
C THR A 140 3.23 -4.71 17.98
N ALA A 141 2.92 -5.75 18.75
CA ALA A 141 3.18 -5.81 20.18
C ALA A 141 4.02 -7.06 20.48
N GLN A 142 5.11 -6.89 21.20
CA GLN A 142 5.99 -7.97 21.65
C GLN A 142 5.85 -8.09 23.15
N GLY A 143 5.35 -9.23 23.63
CA GLY A 143 5.38 -9.60 25.04
C GLY A 143 6.78 -10.00 25.48
N GLY A 144 7.15 -9.73 26.75
CA GLY A 144 8.35 -10.30 27.37
C GLY A 144 8.29 -11.84 27.33
N ASN A 145 9.45 -12.49 27.25
CA ASN A 145 9.56 -13.93 27.31
C ASN A 145 8.85 -14.43 28.59
N HIS A 146 7.68 -15.01 28.41
CA HIS A 146 7.22 -15.98 29.40
C HIS A 146 8.20 -17.16 29.30
N SER A 147 9.24 -17.15 30.13
CA SER A 147 9.96 -18.38 30.43
C SER A 147 8.89 -19.37 30.83
N SER A 148 8.69 -20.36 29.97
CA SER A 148 7.86 -21.53 30.23
C SER A 148 8.13 -22.03 31.62
N MET A 149 7.14 -22.01 32.48
CA MET A 149 7.06 -22.95 33.59
C MET A 149 6.77 -24.32 33.03
#